data_0ffde36967d4d042f8a578cf0bf1f69f
#
_entry.id   0ffde36967d4d042f8a578cf0bf1f69f
#
_cell.length_a   1.000
_cell.length_b   1.000
_cell.length_c   1.000
_cell.angle_alpha   90.00
_cell.angle_beta   90.00
_cell.angle_gamma   90.00
#
_symmetry.space_group_name_H-M   'P 1'
#
loop_
_entity.id
_entity.type
_entity.pdbx_description
1 polymer ?
#
loop_
_entity_poly.entity_id
_entity_poly.type
_entity_poly.pdbx_seq_one_letter_code
_entity_poly.pdbx_strand_id
1 'polypeptide(L)'
;MKFQQGVHHKLSPARLNLLLAIPVVGTLVRRKLMQALGLDQCRFAAGGAAPMPMALLAWYRRLGLPLNEGYGMSENLAVSHLTEAGQNQEGSVGPPYRGVQARIDAQTGEIQTLSGAQMLGYYKDPALSRAALTSDGWLRTGDKGQIDVRGNLHITGRIKDLFKTSKGKYVAPAPIEDRLALHDAVEACIVTGANLGQPLGMVMLNAQAAQDALDATARVALTRSLEAHLLTVNAALDPHEQLACLIVVTTPWSVDNDIVTPTFKAKRNRIEEVYAVQFEGWEASGRKVIWEGESAG
;
A
#
# COMPACT_ATOMS: atom_id res chain seq x y z
N MET A 1 -2.50 -6.44 9.92
CA MET A 1 -1.57 -7.54 9.65
C MET A 1 -1.08 -8.25 10.90
N LYS A 2 -0.36 -7.62 11.85
CA LYS A 2 0.18 -8.28 13.07
C LYS A 2 -0.83 -9.12 13.86
N PHE A 3 -2.08 -8.68 13.96
CA PHE A 3 -3.10 -9.44 14.66
C PHE A 3 -3.57 -10.68 13.88
N GLN A 4 -3.77 -10.57 12.57
CA GLN A 4 -4.10 -11.70 11.71
C GLN A 4 -3.00 -12.76 11.78
N GLN A 5 -1.74 -12.35 11.72
CA GLN A 5 -0.57 -13.23 11.89
C GLN A 5 -0.59 -13.90 13.28
N GLY A 6 -0.87 -13.14 14.35
CA GLY A 6 -1.00 -13.69 15.71
C GLY A 6 -2.10 -14.75 15.85
N VAL A 7 -3.22 -14.58 15.14
CA VAL A 7 -4.29 -15.59 15.10
C VAL A 7 -3.85 -16.81 14.28
N HIS A 8 -3.22 -16.59 13.13
CA HIS A 8 -2.72 -17.68 12.27
C HIS A 8 -1.59 -18.48 12.92
N HIS A 9 -0.81 -17.87 13.80
CA HIS A 9 0.20 -18.60 14.60
C HIS A 9 -0.43 -19.62 15.58
N LYS A 10 -1.64 -19.33 16.10
CA LYS A 10 -2.36 -20.20 17.04
C LYS A 10 -3.34 -21.15 16.34
N LEU A 11 -3.91 -20.74 15.21
CA LEU A 11 -4.90 -21.47 14.45
C LEU A 11 -4.58 -21.36 12.96
N SER A 12 -4.28 -22.50 12.31
CA SER A 12 -4.05 -22.48 10.86
C SER A 12 -5.26 -21.90 10.10
N PRO A 13 -5.05 -21.21 8.98
CA PRO A 13 -6.14 -20.61 8.19
C PRO A 13 -7.25 -21.62 7.84
N ALA A 14 -6.88 -22.86 7.52
CA ALA A 14 -7.84 -23.92 7.21
C ALA A 14 -8.73 -24.28 8.40
N ARG A 15 -8.14 -24.42 9.60
CA ARG A 15 -8.90 -24.70 10.84
C ARG A 15 -9.79 -23.52 11.23
N LEU A 16 -9.29 -22.29 11.12
CA LEU A 16 -10.09 -21.10 11.39
C LEU A 16 -11.30 -21.04 10.44
N ASN A 17 -11.09 -21.29 9.14
CA ASN A 17 -12.16 -21.31 8.15
C ASN A 17 -13.22 -22.36 8.46
N LEU A 18 -12.80 -23.56 8.83
CA LEU A 18 -13.72 -24.65 9.23
C LEU A 18 -14.55 -24.25 10.45
N LEU A 19 -13.92 -23.72 11.50
CA LEU A 19 -14.62 -23.27 12.71
C LEU A 19 -15.61 -22.15 12.43
N LEU A 20 -15.24 -21.18 11.58
CA LEU A 20 -16.11 -20.07 11.20
C LEU A 20 -17.29 -20.49 10.31
N ALA A 21 -17.20 -21.63 9.64
CA ALA A 21 -18.27 -22.18 8.79
C ALA A 21 -19.39 -22.83 9.60
N ILE A 22 -19.14 -23.28 10.84
CA ILE A 22 -20.14 -23.91 11.71
C ILE A 22 -20.96 -22.81 12.40
N PRO A 23 -22.28 -22.70 12.20
CA PRO A 23 -23.07 -21.52 12.61
C PRO A 23 -22.90 -21.11 14.08
N VAL A 24 -23.09 -22.03 15.03
CA VAL A 24 -23.00 -21.72 16.48
C VAL A 24 -21.53 -21.52 16.91
N VAL A 25 -20.66 -22.46 16.52
CA VAL A 25 -19.22 -22.39 16.84
C VAL A 25 -18.57 -21.16 16.23
N GLY A 26 -18.89 -20.86 14.97
CA GLY A 26 -18.37 -19.69 14.27
C GLY A 26 -18.75 -18.38 14.96
N THR A 27 -19.98 -18.27 15.48
CA THR A 27 -20.40 -17.09 16.24
C THR A 27 -19.59 -16.93 17.54
N LEU A 28 -19.36 -18.01 18.27
CA LEU A 28 -18.54 -17.98 19.49
C LEU A 28 -17.06 -17.65 19.19
N VAL A 29 -16.51 -18.22 18.13
CA VAL A 29 -15.13 -17.96 17.69
C VAL A 29 -14.98 -16.49 17.27
N ARG A 30 -15.90 -15.96 16.44
CA ARG A 30 -15.91 -14.52 16.08
C ARG A 30 -15.94 -13.65 17.31
N ARG A 31 -16.87 -13.89 18.24
CA ARG A 31 -17.00 -13.10 19.46
C ARG A 31 -15.72 -13.12 20.29
N LYS A 32 -15.10 -14.29 20.50
CA LYS A 32 -13.84 -14.39 21.24
C LYS A 32 -12.69 -13.65 20.55
N LEU A 33 -12.58 -13.75 19.24
CA LEU A 33 -11.55 -13.05 18.49
C LEU A 33 -11.76 -11.53 18.55
N MET A 34 -13.01 -11.07 18.40
CA MET A 34 -13.34 -9.65 18.49
C MET A 34 -13.12 -9.10 19.92
N GLN A 35 -13.43 -9.87 20.97
CA GLN A 35 -13.12 -9.51 22.35
C GLN A 35 -11.61 -9.43 22.59
N ALA A 36 -10.83 -10.36 22.07
CA ALA A 36 -9.37 -10.34 22.17
C ALA A 36 -8.73 -9.13 21.48
N LEU A 37 -9.43 -8.57 20.47
CA LEU A 37 -9.07 -7.32 19.80
C LEU A 37 -9.58 -6.06 20.50
N GLY A 38 -10.46 -6.17 21.47
CA GLY A 38 -11.19 -5.03 22.02
C GLY A 38 -12.20 -4.40 21.05
N LEU A 39 -12.65 -5.17 20.06
CA LEU A 39 -13.55 -4.70 18.98
C LEU A 39 -14.95 -5.31 19.05
N ASP A 40 -15.28 -6.05 20.10
CA ASP A 40 -16.59 -6.73 20.27
C ASP A 40 -17.77 -5.75 20.45
N GLN A 41 -17.49 -4.50 20.85
CA GLN A 41 -18.47 -3.41 20.91
C GLN A 41 -18.35 -2.41 19.75
N CYS A 42 -17.47 -2.68 18.79
CA CYS A 42 -17.25 -1.79 17.66
C CYS A 42 -18.47 -1.81 16.70
N ARG A 43 -19.10 -0.66 16.52
CA ARG A 43 -20.25 -0.48 15.61
C ARG A 43 -19.85 0.03 14.24
N PHE A 44 -18.73 0.73 14.16
CA PHE A 44 -18.19 1.31 12.95
C PHE A 44 -16.67 1.23 13.00
N ALA A 45 -16.07 0.73 11.94
CA ALA A 45 -14.63 0.69 11.80
C ALA A 45 -14.25 1.18 10.41
N ALA A 46 -13.28 2.08 10.36
CA ALA A 46 -12.74 2.59 9.11
C ALA A 46 -11.22 2.70 9.20
N GLY A 47 -10.56 2.52 8.08
CA GLY A 47 -9.14 2.79 7.91
C GLY A 47 -8.93 3.76 6.75
N GLY A 48 -7.77 4.40 6.74
CA GLY A 48 -7.41 5.38 5.72
C GLY A 48 -5.93 5.71 5.78
N ALA A 49 -5.53 6.77 5.10
CA ALA A 49 -4.15 7.25 4.97
C ALA A 49 -3.22 6.34 4.13
N ALA A 50 -3.54 5.07 3.95
CA ALA A 50 -2.90 4.15 3.00
C ALA A 50 -3.93 3.09 2.59
N PRO A 51 -3.84 2.52 1.39
CA PRO A 51 -4.68 1.42 0.96
C PRO A 51 -4.55 0.23 1.91
N MET A 52 -5.67 -0.43 2.20
CA MET A 52 -5.65 -1.66 2.99
C MET A 52 -5.62 -2.87 2.07
N PRO A 53 -4.74 -3.87 2.35
CA PRO A 53 -4.72 -5.10 1.57
C PRO A 53 -6.09 -5.79 1.55
N MET A 54 -6.55 -6.18 0.37
CA MET A 54 -7.85 -6.82 0.17
C MET A 54 -8.06 -8.06 1.04
N ALA A 55 -6.98 -8.86 1.21
CA ALA A 55 -7.00 -10.03 2.09
C ALA A 55 -7.32 -9.66 3.55
N LEU A 56 -6.84 -8.49 4.01
CA LEU A 56 -7.10 -7.99 5.37
C LEU A 56 -8.56 -7.56 5.52
N LEU A 57 -9.10 -6.81 4.55
CA LEU A 57 -10.51 -6.40 4.53
C LEU A 57 -11.44 -7.61 4.52
N ALA A 58 -11.16 -8.61 3.67
CA ALA A 58 -11.91 -9.86 3.61
C ALA A 58 -11.83 -10.64 4.93
N TRP A 59 -10.66 -10.65 5.59
CA TRP A 59 -10.47 -11.32 6.86
C TRP A 59 -11.33 -10.70 7.97
N TYR A 60 -11.31 -9.37 8.14
CA TYR A 60 -12.16 -8.68 9.13
C TYR A 60 -13.65 -8.84 8.83
N ARG A 61 -14.04 -8.78 7.56
CA ARG A 61 -15.44 -9.04 7.14
C ARG A 61 -15.91 -10.43 7.59
N ARG A 62 -15.05 -11.45 7.46
CA ARG A 62 -15.36 -12.82 7.93
C ARG A 62 -15.49 -12.93 9.44
N LEU A 63 -14.81 -12.07 10.20
CA LEU A 63 -14.98 -11.95 11.64
C LEU A 63 -16.25 -11.18 12.06
N GLY A 64 -16.97 -10.60 11.09
CA GLY A 64 -18.18 -9.84 11.33
C GLY A 64 -17.95 -8.34 11.54
N LEU A 65 -16.74 -7.83 11.30
CA LEU A 65 -16.41 -6.42 11.32
C LEU A 65 -16.04 -5.94 9.91
N PRO A 66 -16.99 -5.40 9.13
CA PRO A 66 -16.65 -4.79 7.87
C PRO A 66 -15.84 -3.52 8.13
N LEU A 67 -14.61 -3.49 7.64
CA LEU A 67 -13.79 -2.29 7.64
C LEU A 67 -14.18 -1.43 6.44
N ASN A 68 -14.47 -0.16 6.69
CA ASN A 68 -14.65 0.83 5.64
C ASN A 68 -13.30 1.46 5.28
N GLU A 69 -13.14 1.82 4.02
CA GLU A 69 -11.96 2.55 3.55
C GLU A 69 -12.34 4.01 3.35
N GLY A 70 -11.53 4.89 3.92
CA GLY A 70 -11.68 6.34 3.80
C GLY A 70 -10.50 6.97 3.09
N TYR A 71 -10.78 8.00 2.32
CA TYR A 71 -9.78 8.81 1.64
C TYR A 71 -9.95 10.28 2.00
N GLY A 72 -8.84 10.92 2.24
CA GLY A 72 -8.75 12.35 2.50
C GLY A 72 -7.34 12.74 2.92
N MET A 73 -7.13 14.02 3.08
CA MET A 73 -5.86 14.62 3.43
C MET A 73 -6.08 15.76 4.44
N SER A 74 -5.02 16.25 5.07
CA SER A 74 -5.14 17.33 6.05
C SER A 74 -5.80 18.57 5.47
N GLU A 75 -5.57 18.84 4.20
CA GLU A 75 -6.07 19.98 3.43
C GLU A 75 -7.59 19.96 3.24
N ASN A 76 -8.25 18.82 3.47
CA ASN A 76 -9.71 18.69 3.44
C ASN A 76 -10.28 17.98 4.69
N LEU A 77 -9.58 18.10 5.84
CA LEU A 77 -9.94 17.49 7.12
C LEU A 77 -10.16 15.98 7.06
N ALA A 78 -9.48 15.28 6.14
CA ALA A 78 -9.68 13.87 5.83
C ALA A 78 -11.13 13.50 5.42
N VAL A 79 -11.94 14.49 5.03
CA VAL A 79 -13.34 14.32 4.61
C VAL A 79 -13.41 14.43 3.09
N SER A 80 -13.17 13.33 2.40
CA SER A 80 -13.30 13.26 0.95
C SER A 80 -14.21 12.10 0.53
N HIS A 81 -13.78 10.87 0.71
CA HIS A 81 -14.55 9.67 0.33
C HIS A 81 -14.56 8.66 1.47
N LEU A 82 -15.62 7.85 1.53
CA LEU A 82 -15.74 6.75 2.46
C LEU A 82 -16.61 5.66 1.87
N THR A 83 -16.16 4.41 1.97
CA THR A 83 -17.02 3.27 1.65
C THR A 83 -18.16 3.14 2.66
N GLU A 84 -19.36 2.87 2.18
CA GLU A 84 -20.51 2.60 3.05
C GLU A 84 -20.53 1.13 3.48
N ALA A 85 -21.01 0.89 4.71
CA ALA A 85 -21.14 -0.46 5.23
C ALA A 85 -22.02 -1.33 4.34
N GLY A 86 -21.45 -2.45 3.87
CA GLY A 86 -22.15 -3.39 2.97
C GLY A 86 -22.08 -3.03 1.48
N GLN A 87 -21.56 -1.86 1.12
CA GLN A 87 -21.37 -1.42 -0.28
C GLN A 87 -19.89 -1.36 -0.67
N ASN A 88 -19.00 -1.90 0.15
CA ASN A 88 -17.57 -1.87 -0.11
C ASN A 88 -17.25 -2.60 -1.40
N GLN A 89 -16.82 -1.86 -2.40
CA GLN A 89 -16.26 -2.38 -3.63
C GLN A 89 -14.75 -2.50 -3.46
N GLU A 90 -14.21 -3.65 -3.79
CA GLU A 90 -12.79 -3.93 -3.65
C GLU A 90 -11.92 -2.91 -4.41
N GLY A 91 -10.90 -2.37 -3.72
CA GLY A 91 -9.98 -1.38 -4.27
C GLY A 91 -10.56 0.03 -4.42
N SER A 92 -11.77 0.28 -3.89
CA SER A 92 -12.41 1.58 -3.90
C SER A 92 -12.44 2.20 -2.51
N VAL A 93 -12.30 3.52 -2.44
CA VAL A 93 -12.51 4.31 -1.23
C VAL A 93 -13.95 4.85 -1.13
N GLY A 94 -14.85 4.36 -1.97
CA GLY A 94 -16.27 4.68 -1.96
C GLY A 94 -16.64 5.98 -2.67
N PRO A 95 -17.91 6.38 -2.52
CA PRO A 95 -18.41 7.65 -3.05
C PRO A 95 -17.92 8.84 -2.19
N PRO A 96 -18.02 10.07 -2.73
CA PRO A 96 -17.70 11.26 -1.96
C PRO A 96 -18.67 11.43 -0.77
N TYR A 97 -18.16 11.96 0.33
CA TYR A 97 -18.99 12.35 1.47
C TYR A 97 -20.07 13.34 1.06
N ARG A 98 -21.18 13.34 1.82
CA ARG A 98 -22.23 14.34 1.63
C ARG A 98 -21.67 15.76 1.72
N GLY A 99 -21.88 16.56 0.68
CA GLY A 99 -21.38 17.93 0.59
C GLY A 99 -19.95 18.05 0.03
N VAL A 100 -19.34 16.94 -0.36
CA VAL A 100 -18.09 16.91 -1.12
C VAL A 100 -18.41 16.65 -2.58
N GLN A 101 -17.79 17.44 -3.47
CA GLN A 101 -17.76 17.18 -4.89
C GLN A 101 -16.37 16.65 -5.25
N ALA A 102 -16.31 15.69 -6.17
CA ALA A 102 -15.08 15.12 -6.66
C ALA A 102 -15.09 15.07 -8.18
N ARG A 103 -13.94 15.30 -8.80
CA ARG A 103 -13.72 15.12 -10.23
C ARG A 103 -12.33 14.60 -10.50
N ILE A 104 -12.15 14.04 -11.68
CA ILE A 104 -10.84 13.65 -12.20
C ILE A 104 -10.45 14.67 -13.27
N ASP A 105 -9.29 15.27 -13.12
CA ASP A 105 -8.72 16.15 -14.14
C ASP A 105 -8.45 15.35 -15.42
N ALA A 106 -8.99 15.81 -16.54
CA ALA A 106 -8.95 15.07 -17.80
C ALA A 106 -7.54 14.95 -18.39
N GLN A 107 -6.63 15.87 -18.08
CA GLN A 107 -5.27 15.90 -18.63
C GLN A 107 -4.28 15.11 -17.77
N THR A 108 -4.38 15.26 -16.45
CA THR A 108 -3.40 14.69 -15.51
C THR A 108 -3.89 13.41 -14.85
N GLY A 109 -5.20 13.17 -14.82
CA GLY A 109 -5.84 12.11 -14.04
C GLY A 109 -5.86 12.43 -12.54
N GLU A 110 -5.61 13.70 -12.15
CA GLU A 110 -5.60 14.14 -10.76
C GLU A 110 -7.00 14.11 -10.16
N ILE A 111 -7.10 13.57 -8.95
CA ILE A 111 -8.31 13.69 -8.13
C ILE A 111 -8.38 15.14 -7.61
N GLN A 112 -9.48 15.82 -7.88
CA GLN A 112 -9.76 17.15 -7.37
C GLN A 112 -11.04 17.13 -6.55
N THR A 113 -11.02 17.81 -5.40
CA THR A 113 -12.18 17.88 -4.48
C THR A 113 -12.59 19.31 -4.20
N LEU A 114 -13.89 19.51 -3.94
CA LEU A 114 -14.45 20.80 -3.54
C LEU A 114 -15.43 20.56 -2.41
N SER A 115 -15.22 21.21 -1.27
CA SER A 115 -16.12 21.12 -0.11
C SER A 115 -15.92 22.26 0.86
N GLY A 116 -16.85 22.42 1.80
CA GLY A 116 -16.70 23.36 2.91
C GLY A 116 -15.64 22.97 3.95
N ALA A 117 -15.09 21.76 3.87
CA ALA A 117 -14.03 21.26 4.74
C ALA A 117 -12.61 21.57 4.21
N GLN A 118 -12.52 22.33 3.12
CA GLN A 118 -11.25 22.70 2.50
C GLN A 118 -10.46 23.66 3.40
N MET A 119 -9.14 23.47 3.49
CA MET A 119 -8.26 24.35 4.25
C MET A 119 -8.35 25.80 3.77
N LEU A 120 -8.09 26.75 4.65
CA LEU A 120 -7.94 28.17 4.29
C LEU A 120 -6.65 28.45 3.52
N GLY A 121 -5.63 27.63 3.74
CA GLY A 121 -4.32 27.71 3.11
C GLY A 121 -3.20 27.23 4.03
N TYR A 122 -1.98 27.18 3.49
CA TYR A 122 -0.78 26.85 4.27
C TYR A 122 -0.31 28.10 5.05
N TYR A 123 0.06 27.88 6.30
CA TYR A 123 0.49 28.96 7.18
C TYR A 123 1.73 29.69 6.64
N LYS A 124 1.61 31.00 6.46
CA LYS A 124 2.67 31.89 5.93
C LYS A 124 3.21 31.51 4.53
N ASP A 125 2.48 30.65 3.80
CA ASP A 125 2.87 30.27 2.42
C ASP A 125 1.69 30.50 1.44
N PRO A 126 1.47 31.74 1.01
CA PRO A 126 0.41 32.05 0.07
C PRO A 126 0.69 31.52 -1.35
N ALA A 127 1.95 31.27 -1.69
CA ALA A 127 2.29 30.73 -3.01
C ALA A 127 1.88 29.25 -3.10
N LEU A 128 2.25 28.46 -2.11
CA LEU A 128 1.85 27.05 -2.02
C LEU A 128 0.32 26.92 -1.88
N SER A 129 -0.31 27.81 -1.10
CA SER A 129 -1.78 27.83 -0.94
C SER A 129 -2.49 28.04 -2.28
N ARG A 130 -2.02 28.96 -3.12
CA ARG A 130 -2.56 29.16 -4.47
C ARG A 130 -2.29 27.97 -5.38
N ALA A 131 -1.10 27.38 -5.31
CA ALA A 131 -0.73 26.22 -6.13
C ALA A 131 -1.55 24.96 -5.79
N ALA A 132 -2.03 24.87 -4.55
CA ALA A 132 -2.89 23.76 -4.09
C ALA A 132 -4.32 23.83 -4.65
N LEU A 133 -4.71 24.95 -5.25
CA LEU A 133 -6.05 25.13 -5.82
C LEU A 133 -6.00 25.28 -7.35
N THR A 134 -7.07 24.86 -7.98
CA THR A 134 -7.32 25.21 -9.40
C THR A 134 -7.87 26.64 -9.49
N SER A 135 -7.90 27.20 -10.69
CA SER A 135 -8.46 28.54 -10.93
C SER A 135 -9.94 28.67 -10.57
N ASP A 136 -10.69 27.56 -10.57
CA ASP A 136 -12.09 27.46 -10.21
C ASP A 136 -12.31 26.94 -8.75
N GLY A 137 -11.24 26.92 -7.93
CA GLY A 137 -11.29 26.73 -6.50
C GLY A 137 -11.27 25.28 -6.01
N TRP A 138 -11.04 24.30 -6.88
CA TRP A 138 -10.93 22.89 -6.47
C TRP A 138 -9.56 22.61 -5.85
N LEU A 139 -9.56 21.84 -4.77
CA LEU A 139 -8.33 21.36 -4.15
C LEU A 139 -7.68 20.30 -5.03
N ARG A 140 -6.42 20.52 -5.38
CA ARG A 140 -5.54 19.55 -6.03
C ARG A 140 -5.00 18.58 -4.98
N THR A 141 -5.35 17.30 -5.11
CA THR A 141 -4.93 16.32 -4.09
C THR A 141 -3.50 15.79 -4.33
N GLY A 142 -3.00 15.91 -5.54
CA GLY A 142 -1.75 15.28 -5.98
C GLY A 142 -1.85 13.76 -6.14
N ASP A 143 -3.02 13.19 -5.91
CA ASP A 143 -3.29 11.77 -6.11
C ASP A 143 -3.98 11.55 -7.46
N LYS A 144 -3.70 10.44 -8.14
CA LYS A 144 -4.38 9.99 -9.35
C LYS A 144 -5.49 9.01 -9.02
N GLY A 145 -6.56 9.05 -9.79
CA GLY A 145 -7.65 8.12 -9.60
C GLY A 145 -8.61 8.04 -10.78
N GLN A 146 -9.60 7.20 -10.59
CA GLN A 146 -10.71 7.00 -11.53
C GLN A 146 -12.01 6.90 -10.73
N ILE A 147 -13.09 7.45 -11.28
CA ILE A 147 -14.43 7.31 -10.72
C ILE A 147 -15.16 6.29 -11.59
N ASP A 148 -15.66 5.23 -10.96
CA ASP A 148 -16.40 4.18 -11.68
C ASP A 148 -17.83 4.61 -12.03
N VAL A 149 -18.53 3.76 -12.76
CA VAL A 149 -19.93 4.00 -13.19
C VAL A 149 -20.93 4.12 -12.05
N ARG A 150 -20.55 3.71 -10.85
CA ARG A 150 -21.35 3.81 -9.61
C ARG A 150 -21.00 5.05 -8.79
N GLY A 151 -20.02 5.84 -9.22
CA GLY A 151 -19.53 7.03 -8.51
C GLY A 151 -18.51 6.75 -7.43
N ASN A 152 -17.94 5.54 -7.35
CA ASN A 152 -16.89 5.23 -6.38
C ASN A 152 -15.51 5.63 -6.91
N LEU A 153 -14.69 6.17 -6.03
CA LEU A 153 -13.33 6.57 -6.34
C LEU A 153 -12.36 5.38 -6.14
N HIS A 154 -11.53 5.15 -7.14
CA HIS A 154 -10.38 4.24 -7.11
C HIS A 154 -9.10 5.06 -7.21
N ILE A 155 -8.24 5.00 -6.20
CA ILE A 155 -6.94 5.67 -6.20
C ILE A 155 -5.95 4.80 -6.96
N THR A 156 -5.26 5.37 -7.96
CA THR A 156 -4.31 4.64 -8.82
C THR A 156 -2.86 5.03 -8.56
N GLY A 157 -2.60 6.00 -7.68
CA GLY A 157 -1.25 6.38 -7.28
C GLY A 157 -1.14 7.86 -6.96
N ARG A 158 0.11 8.35 -6.82
CA ARG A 158 0.42 9.77 -6.66
C ARG A 158 1.05 10.35 -7.92
N ILE A 159 0.70 11.56 -8.29
CA ILE A 159 1.25 12.25 -9.47
C ILE A 159 2.76 12.40 -9.33
N LYS A 160 3.25 12.79 -8.14
CA LYS A 160 4.67 13.00 -7.87
C LYS A 160 5.49 11.73 -7.76
N ASP A 161 4.83 10.59 -7.49
CA ASP A 161 5.50 9.30 -7.33
C ASP A 161 5.58 8.52 -8.64
N LEU A 162 4.87 8.97 -9.68
CA LEU A 162 4.99 8.40 -11.01
C LEU A 162 6.40 8.62 -11.54
N PHE A 163 7.02 7.55 -11.96
CA PHE A 163 8.30 7.64 -12.64
C PHE A 163 8.21 7.08 -14.07
N LYS A 164 9.18 7.43 -14.89
CA LYS A 164 9.24 7.03 -16.29
C LYS A 164 10.38 6.06 -16.49
N THR A 165 10.09 4.92 -17.11
CA THR A 165 11.13 3.98 -17.55
C THR A 165 11.95 4.52 -18.70
N SER A 166 13.11 3.93 -19.01
CA SER A 166 13.93 4.29 -20.18
C SER A 166 13.17 4.12 -21.50
N LYS A 167 12.14 3.27 -21.53
CA LYS A 167 11.25 3.08 -22.69
C LYS A 167 10.12 4.12 -22.78
N GLY A 168 10.14 5.14 -21.92
CA GLY A 168 9.17 6.23 -21.93
C GLY A 168 7.80 5.89 -21.33
N LYS A 169 7.65 4.77 -20.67
CA LYS A 169 6.39 4.34 -20.02
C LYS A 169 6.33 4.82 -18.57
N TYR A 170 5.16 5.29 -18.15
CA TYR A 170 4.93 5.68 -16.76
C TYR A 170 4.57 4.46 -15.91
N VAL A 171 5.13 4.40 -14.71
CA VAL A 171 4.87 3.39 -13.70
C VAL A 171 4.30 4.08 -12.46
N ALA A 172 3.20 3.53 -11.93
CA ALA A 172 2.61 3.93 -10.67
C ALA A 172 3.07 2.95 -9.56
N PRO A 173 3.95 3.36 -8.63
CA PRO A 173 4.52 2.44 -7.65
C PRO A 173 3.50 1.83 -6.69
N ALA A 174 2.57 2.65 -6.17
CA ALA A 174 1.71 2.28 -5.07
C ALA A 174 0.89 0.99 -5.31
N PRO A 175 0.21 0.77 -6.47
CA PRO A 175 -0.51 -0.47 -6.71
C PRO A 175 0.37 -1.73 -6.74
N ILE A 176 1.65 -1.56 -7.12
CA ILE A 176 2.62 -2.66 -7.15
C ILE A 176 3.13 -2.93 -5.73
N GLU A 177 3.41 -1.87 -4.97
CA GLU A 177 3.81 -1.93 -3.55
C GLU A 177 2.74 -2.62 -2.70
N ASP A 178 1.47 -2.31 -2.92
CA ASP A 178 0.34 -2.97 -2.24
C ASP A 178 0.34 -4.48 -2.46
N ARG A 179 0.67 -4.94 -3.67
CA ARG A 179 0.79 -6.37 -4.00
C ARG A 179 2.01 -7.00 -3.36
N LEU A 180 3.17 -6.33 -3.37
CA LEU A 180 4.40 -6.81 -2.72
C LEU A 180 4.21 -6.96 -1.20
N ALA A 181 3.50 -6.03 -0.57
CA ALA A 181 3.22 -6.05 0.86
C ALA A 181 2.31 -7.21 1.32
N LEU A 182 1.73 -7.99 0.40
CA LEU A 182 0.95 -9.18 0.74
C LEU A 182 1.81 -10.37 1.19
N HIS A 183 3.11 -10.35 0.94
CA HIS A 183 4.01 -11.41 1.40
C HIS A 183 4.26 -11.31 2.91
N ASP A 184 4.06 -12.42 3.64
CA ASP A 184 4.10 -12.45 5.11
C ASP A 184 5.45 -11.99 5.71
N ALA A 185 6.54 -12.14 4.99
CA ALA A 185 7.86 -11.72 5.45
C ALA A 185 8.15 -10.22 5.22
N VAL A 186 7.34 -9.50 4.43
CA VAL A 186 7.57 -8.11 4.08
C VAL A 186 6.94 -7.18 5.13
N GLU A 187 7.76 -6.32 5.74
CA GLU A 187 7.30 -5.25 6.66
C GLU A 187 7.03 -3.95 5.89
N ALA A 188 7.91 -3.61 4.95
CA ALA A 188 7.79 -2.42 4.10
C ALA A 188 8.40 -2.69 2.72
N CYS A 189 7.92 -2.00 1.72
CA CYS A 189 8.46 -2.08 0.38
C CYS A 189 8.32 -0.74 -0.36
N ILE A 190 9.13 -0.57 -1.38
CA ILE A 190 8.97 0.47 -2.39
C ILE A 190 9.24 -0.11 -3.78
N VAL A 191 8.66 0.53 -4.79
CA VAL A 191 8.94 0.28 -6.20
C VAL A 191 9.59 1.52 -6.80
N THR A 192 10.76 1.36 -7.39
CA THR A 192 11.56 2.43 -8.01
C THR A 192 12.14 1.95 -9.34
N GLY A 193 12.96 2.75 -9.98
CA GLY A 193 13.59 2.39 -11.25
C GLY A 193 13.34 3.44 -12.34
N ALA A 194 13.31 4.72 -11.97
CA ALA A 194 13.29 5.80 -12.94
C ALA A 194 14.46 5.66 -13.93
N ASN A 195 14.15 5.75 -15.22
CA ASN A 195 15.08 5.59 -16.33
C ASN A 195 15.68 4.17 -16.52
N LEU A 196 15.29 3.18 -15.73
CA LEU A 196 15.63 1.78 -15.99
C LEU A 196 14.72 1.17 -17.07
N GLY A 197 15.11 0.04 -17.65
CA GLY A 197 14.31 -0.71 -18.62
C GLY A 197 13.06 -1.33 -18.01
N GLN A 198 13.18 -1.75 -16.73
CA GLN A 198 12.12 -2.30 -15.90
C GLN A 198 12.21 -1.73 -14.47
N PRO A 199 11.08 -1.58 -13.75
CA PRO A 199 11.08 -1.21 -12.33
C PRO A 199 11.78 -2.27 -11.45
N LEU A 200 12.18 -1.84 -10.26
CA LEU A 200 12.74 -2.68 -9.20
C LEU A 200 11.83 -2.61 -7.97
N GLY A 201 11.68 -3.74 -7.28
CA GLY A 201 11.07 -3.76 -5.95
C GLY A 201 12.13 -3.85 -4.87
N MET A 202 12.06 -2.99 -3.84
CA MET A 202 12.91 -3.10 -2.66
C MET A 202 12.03 -3.50 -1.48
N VAL A 203 12.43 -4.49 -0.72
CA VAL A 203 11.66 -5.02 0.41
C VAL A 203 12.50 -5.06 1.68
N MET A 204 11.93 -4.54 2.76
CA MET A 204 12.42 -4.70 4.11
C MET A 204 11.67 -5.86 4.77
N LEU A 205 12.38 -6.80 5.33
CA LEU A 205 11.79 -7.93 6.04
C LEU A 205 11.29 -7.49 7.42
N ASN A 206 10.25 -8.16 7.90
CA ASN A 206 9.86 -8.05 9.31
C ASN A 206 10.92 -8.67 10.22
N ALA A 207 10.90 -8.32 11.50
CA ALA A 207 11.94 -8.71 12.47
C ALA A 207 12.14 -10.24 12.55
N GLN A 208 11.05 -11.04 12.46
CA GLN A 208 11.15 -12.49 12.53
C GLN A 208 11.81 -13.07 11.26
N ALA A 209 11.36 -12.64 10.09
CA ALA A 209 11.92 -13.11 8.82
C ALA A 209 13.40 -12.67 8.66
N ALA A 210 13.74 -11.48 9.12
CA ALA A 210 15.14 -11.02 9.13
C ALA A 210 16.02 -11.86 10.05
N GLN A 211 15.52 -12.23 11.24
CA GLN A 211 16.23 -13.10 12.17
C GLN A 211 16.37 -14.53 11.60
N ASP A 212 15.32 -15.09 11.03
CA ASP A 212 15.34 -16.43 10.43
C ASP A 212 16.31 -16.50 9.25
N ALA A 213 16.42 -15.42 8.46
CA ALA A 213 17.32 -15.35 7.30
C ALA A 213 18.82 -15.30 7.65
N LEU A 214 19.19 -15.26 8.94
CA LEU A 214 20.57 -15.47 9.38
C LEU A 214 20.99 -16.94 9.22
N ASP A 215 20.06 -17.88 9.24
CA ASP A 215 20.30 -19.28 8.87
C ASP A 215 20.30 -19.42 7.34
N ALA A 216 21.35 -20.07 6.80
CA ALA A 216 21.53 -20.19 5.36
C ALA A 216 20.39 -20.98 4.68
N THR A 217 19.86 -22.00 5.36
CA THR A 217 18.77 -22.84 4.83
C THR A 217 17.46 -22.06 4.80
N ALA A 218 17.15 -21.36 5.88
CA ALA A 218 15.97 -20.50 5.97
C ALA A 218 16.05 -19.34 4.98
N ARG A 219 17.23 -18.76 4.77
CA ARG A 219 17.46 -17.71 3.77
C ARG A 219 17.18 -18.21 2.34
N VAL A 220 17.64 -19.42 1.98
CA VAL A 220 17.33 -20.02 0.67
C VAL A 220 15.84 -20.27 0.50
N ALA A 221 15.16 -20.75 1.54
CA ALA A 221 13.72 -20.98 1.51
C ALA A 221 12.95 -19.66 1.34
N LEU A 222 13.34 -18.62 2.07
CA LEU A 222 12.75 -17.28 1.96
C LEU A 222 12.97 -16.66 0.58
N THR A 223 14.18 -16.80 0.02
CA THR A 223 14.51 -16.34 -1.34
C THR A 223 13.55 -16.96 -2.36
N ARG A 224 13.37 -18.28 -2.32
CA ARG A 224 12.42 -18.98 -3.21
C ARG A 224 10.98 -18.53 -3.02
N SER A 225 10.56 -18.25 -1.77
CA SER A 225 9.23 -17.74 -1.47
C SER A 225 9.03 -16.34 -2.08
N LEU A 226 10.01 -15.45 -1.96
CA LEU A 226 9.99 -14.12 -2.55
C LEU A 226 10.02 -14.17 -4.09
N GLU A 227 10.77 -15.10 -4.69
CA GLU A 227 10.76 -15.32 -6.14
C GLU A 227 9.37 -15.74 -6.64
N ALA A 228 8.74 -16.70 -5.97
CA ALA A 228 7.38 -17.13 -6.30
C ALA A 228 6.36 -15.99 -6.16
N HIS A 229 6.51 -15.16 -5.12
CA HIS A 229 5.68 -13.99 -4.93
C HIS A 229 5.89 -12.94 -6.02
N LEU A 230 7.13 -12.63 -6.40
CA LEU A 230 7.45 -11.75 -7.51
C LEU A 230 6.81 -12.21 -8.82
N LEU A 231 6.86 -13.49 -9.12
CA LEU A 231 6.19 -14.06 -10.30
C LEU A 231 4.68 -13.83 -10.27
N THR A 232 4.06 -14.03 -9.09
CA THR A 232 2.62 -13.81 -8.89
C THR A 232 2.26 -12.33 -9.08
N VAL A 233 3.06 -11.41 -8.53
CA VAL A 233 2.87 -9.97 -8.70
C VAL A 233 3.00 -9.60 -10.17
N ASN A 234 4.07 -10.00 -10.83
CA ASN A 234 4.33 -9.67 -12.22
C ASN A 234 3.27 -10.21 -13.19
N ALA A 235 2.67 -11.38 -12.90
CA ALA A 235 1.61 -11.96 -13.72
C ALA A 235 0.34 -11.10 -13.77
N ALA A 236 0.17 -10.18 -12.81
CA ALA A 236 -0.98 -9.29 -12.70
C ALA A 236 -0.68 -7.84 -13.13
N LEU A 237 0.51 -7.59 -13.69
CA LEU A 237 1.00 -6.27 -14.11
C LEU A 237 1.16 -6.19 -15.62
N ASP A 238 0.99 -4.99 -16.15
CA ASP A 238 1.33 -4.70 -17.53
C ASP A 238 2.84 -4.91 -17.79
N PRO A 239 3.25 -5.29 -19.02
CA PRO A 239 4.65 -5.61 -19.31
C PRO A 239 5.66 -4.53 -18.89
N HIS A 240 5.28 -3.26 -18.91
CA HIS A 240 6.18 -2.15 -18.54
C HIS A 240 6.22 -1.87 -17.03
N GLU A 241 5.31 -2.44 -16.26
CA GLU A 241 5.22 -2.33 -14.81
C GLU A 241 5.86 -3.52 -14.09
N GLN A 242 6.13 -4.62 -14.82
CA GLN A 242 6.73 -5.82 -14.25
C GLN A 242 8.11 -5.52 -13.67
N LEU A 243 8.32 -5.97 -12.46
CA LEU A 243 9.57 -5.79 -11.75
C LEU A 243 10.65 -6.71 -12.32
N ALA A 244 11.84 -6.17 -12.58
CA ALA A 244 13.01 -6.95 -12.98
C ALA A 244 13.42 -7.90 -11.87
N CYS A 245 13.52 -7.38 -10.63
CA CYS A 245 13.92 -8.13 -9.45
C CYS A 245 13.35 -7.51 -8.16
N LEU A 246 13.49 -8.26 -7.05
CA LEU A 246 13.31 -7.77 -5.68
C LEU A 246 14.67 -7.66 -5.01
N ILE A 247 14.91 -6.54 -4.36
CA ILE A 247 16.07 -6.31 -3.50
C ILE A 247 15.64 -6.46 -2.05
N VAL A 248 16.19 -7.43 -1.34
CA VAL A 248 16.00 -7.59 0.09
C VAL A 248 17.02 -6.72 0.81
N VAL A 249 16.55 -5.64 1.44
CA VAL A 249 17.44 -4.75 2.20
C VAL A 249 17.84 -5.41 3.51
N THR A 250 19.12 -5.33 3.85
CA THR A 250 19.70 -5.90 5.06
C THR A 250 19.78 -4.88 6.19
N THR A 251 19.89 -3.59 5.83
CA THR A 251 19.86 -2.48 6.78
C THR A 251 18.41 -2.05 7.00
N PRO A 252 17.84 -2.20 8.22
CA PRO A 252 16.46 -1.82 8.46
C PRO A 252 16.22 -0.32 8.19
N TRP A 253 15.16 -0.01 7.49
CA TRP A 253 14.71 1.37 7.30
C TRP A 253 14.16 1.92 8.61
N SER A 254 14.70 3.03 9.06
CA SER A 254 14.36 3.63 10.34
C SER A 254 14.28 5.16 10.25
N VAL A 255 13.77 5.77 11.31
CA VAL A 255 13.80 7.24 11.46
C VAL A 255 15.23 7.71 11.66
N ASP A 256 16.08 6.91 12.35
CA ASP A 256 17.45 7.28 12.68
C ASP A 256 18.36 7.37 11.45
N ASN A 257 18.12 6.54 10.42
CA ASN A 257 18.85 6.63 9.14
C ASN A 257 18.13 7.49 8.09
N ASP A 258 17.11 8.23 8.51
CA ASP A 258 16.33 9.17 7.69
C ASP A 258 15.60 8.54 6.50
N ILE A 259 15.46 7.21 6.46
CA ILE A 259 14.78 6.49 5.35
C ILE A 259 13.26 6.46 5.52
N VAL A 260 12.76 6.52 6.76
CA VAL A 260 11.33 6.62 7.04
C VAL A 260 10.97 7.89 7.81
N THR A 261 9.73 8.32 7.65
CA THR A 261 9.18 9.43 8.45
C THR A 261 8.90 8.97 9.88
N PRO A 262 8.68 9.91 10.85
CA PRO A 262 8.21 9.55 12.20
C PRO A 262 6.89 8.76 12.22
N THR A 263 6.11 8.81 11.14
CA THR A 263 4.90 8.00 10.95
C THR A 263 5.16 6.70 10.19
N PHE A 264 6.42 6.28 10.09
CA PHE A 264 6.88 5.04 9.44
C PHE A 264 6.54 4.92 7.94
N LYS A 265 6.43 6.04 7.23
CA LYS A 265 6.31 6.05 5.76
C LYS A 265 7.68 6.14 5.12
N ALA A 266 7.97 5.28 4.17
CA ALA A 266 9.22 5.29 3.41
C ALA A 266 9.37 6.61 2.63
N LYS A 267 10.55 7.23 2.76
CA LYS A 267 10.93 8.42 1.99
C LYS A 267 11.57 7.98 0.68
N ARG A 268 10.77 7.88 -0.37
CA ARG A 268 11.19 7.39 -1.69
C ARG A 268 12.46 8.09 -2.19
N ASN A 269 12.47 9.41 -2.19
CA ASN A 269 13.62 10.19 -2.67
C ASN A 269 14.90 9.82 -1.90
N ARG A 270 14.79 9.60 -0.58
CA ARG A 270 15.94 9.23 0.23
C ARG A 270 16.47 7.84 -0.07
N ILE A 271 15.57 6.89 -0.31
CA ILE A 271 15.93 5.53 -0.73
C ILE A 271 16.62 5.57 -2.09
N GLU A 272 16.08 6.33 -3.03
CA GLU A 272 16.68 6.51 -4.35
C GLU A 272 18.07 7.13 -4.27
N GLU A 273 18.27 8.15 -3.43
CA GLU A 273 19.60 8.75 -3.19
C GLU A 273 20.61 7.73 -2.65
N VAL A 274 20.19 6.90 -1.70
CA VAL A 274 21.09 5.91 -1.04
C VAL A 274 21.48 4.78 -2.00
N TYR A 275 20.56 4.34 -2.85
CA TYR A 275 20.71 3.13 -3.63
C TYR A 275 20.88 3.35 -5.14
N ALA A 276 20.82 4.59 -5.64
CA ALA A 276 20.85 4.92 -7.07
C ALA A 276 22.02 4.25 -7.82
N VAL A 277 23.20 4.20 -7.19
CA VAL A 277 24.42 3.65 -7.82
C VAL A 277 24.30 2.14 -8.10
N GLN A 278 23.48 1.43 -7.34
CA GLN A 278 23.31 -0.02 -7.49
C GLN A 278 22.21 -0.42 -8.48
N PHE A 279 21.27 0.46 -8.79
CA PHE A 279 20.06 0.12 -9.55
C PHE A 279 20.36 -0.54 -10.90
N GLU A 280 21.26 0.03 -11.71
CA GLU A 280 21.62 -0.53 -13.02
C GLU A 280 22.25 -1.91 -12.89
N GLY A 281 23.13 -2.11 -11.89
CA GLY A 281 23.75 -3.39 -11.61
C GLY A 281 22.74 -4.46 -11.18
N TRP A 282 21.77 -4.08 -10.36
CA TRP A 282 20.71 -4.99 -9.93
C TRP A 282 19.80 -5.39 -11.10
N GLU A 283 19.38 -4.43 -11.92
CA GLU A 283 18.58 -4.71 -13.11
C GLU A 283 19.31 -5.65 -14.08
N ALA A 284 20.59 -5.37 -14.35
CA ALA A 284 21.40 -6.13 -15.30
C ALA A 284 21.77 -7.55 -14.82
N SER A 285 21.67 -7.83 -13.51
CA SER A 285 22.10 -9.12 -12.95
C SER A 285 21.27 -10.32 -13.41
N GLY A 286 20.04 -10.09 -13.90
CA GLY A 286 19.11 -11.15 -14.30
C GLY A 286 18.57 -12.01 -13.13
N ARG A 287 19.00 -11.76 -11.89
CA ARG A 287 18.51 -12.45 -10.69
C ARG A 287 17.13 -11.94 -10.32
N LYS A 288 16.27 -12.82 -9.81
CA LYS A 288 14.91 -12.44 -9.40
C LYS A 288 14.84 -11.88 -7.99
N VAL A 289 15.70 -12.35 -7.10
CA VAL A 289 15.86 -11.83 -5.74
C VAL A 289 17.33 -11.60 -5.46
N ILE A 290 17.65 -10.44 -4.94
CA ILE A 290 19.03 -10.01 -4.61
C ILE A 290 19.02 -9.55 -3.15
N TRP A 291 19.96 -10.03 -2.37
CA TRP A 291 20.17 -9.51 -1.03
C TRP A 291 21.18 -8.35 -1.08
N GLU A 292 20.85 -7.26 -0.42
CA GLU A 292 21.74 -6.12 -0.29
C GLU A 292 23.12 -6.57 0.23
N GLY A 293 24.20 -6.07 -0.38
CA GLY A 293 25.57 -6.48 -0.09
C GLY A 293 26.06 -7.73 -0.82
N GLU A 294 25.19 -8.46 -1.55
CA GLU A 294 25.65 -9.48 -2.48
C GLU A 294 26.14 -8.82 -3.77
N SER A 295 27.33 -9.18 -4.22
CA SER A 295 27.84 -8.72 -5.51
C SER A 295 26.85 -9.11 -6.62
N ALA A 296 26.47 -8.17 -7.46
CA ALA A 296 25.88 -8.47 -8.75
C ALA A 296 26.97 -9.24 -9.54
N GLY A 297 26.87 -10.57 -9.58
CA GLY A 297 27.86 -11.46 -10.18
C GLY A 297 28.01 -11.24 -11.68
#